data_490cc17c450d9cff62a13b85face6148
#
_entry.id   490cc17c450d9cff62a13b85face6148
#
_cell.length_a   1.000
_cell.length_b   1.000
_cell.length_c   1.000
_cell.angle_alpha   90.00
_cell.angle_beta   90.00
_cell.angle_gamma   90.00
#
_symmetry.space_group_name_H-M   'P 1'
#
loop_
_entity.id
_entity.type
_entity.pdbx_description
1 polymer ?
#
loop_
_entity_poly.entity_id
_entity_poly.type
_entity_poly.pdbx_seq_one_letter_code
_entity_poly.pdbx_strand_id
1 'polypeptide(L)'
;TLAFKALLVPAILFAMIRKTKINRVRRSGSSQSGSLLLSLMALAVSASITYYSADSGIDLVFFGVALYALLSGLILIVLRSRIFSHMVGFLVIENGVFLFSMAVGVEMPSMIEIAIMLDILISILMLGLFLTKIGARFRIGDTDLLTNVKD
;
A
#
# COMPACT_ATOMS: atom_id res chain seq x y z
N THR A 1 5.02 15.72 9.52
CA THR A 1 4.20 14.61 8.96
C THR A 1 4.79 14.04 7.67
N LEU A 2 5.23 14.87 6.72
CA LEU A 2 5.84 14.41 5.47
C LEU A 2 7.18 13.70 5.70
N ALA A 3 8.04 14.20 6.59
CA ALA A 3 9.29 13.56 6.95
C ALA A 3 9.08 12.21 7.67
N PHE A 4 8.08 12.12 8.51
CA PHE A 4 7.70 10.90 9.21
C PHE A 4 7.19 9.83 8.22
N LYS A 5 6.32 10.21 7.30
CA LYS A 5 5.82 9.35 6.24
C LYS A 5 6.93 8.89 5.29
N ALA A 6 7.82 9.80 4.90
CA ALA A 6 8.91 9.51 3.97
C ALA A 6 10.00 8.60 4.57
N LEU A 7 10.22 8.62 5.87
CA LEU A 7 11.26 7.83 6.55
C LEU A 7 10.71 6.56 7.18
N LEU A 8 9.57 6.63 7.86
CA LEU A 8 9.04 5.53 8.64
C LEU A 8 8.43 4.44 7.76
N VAL A 9 7.65 4.80 6.76
CA VAL A 9 6.99 3.83 5.87
C VAL A 9 8.01 3.03 5.04
N PRO A 10 8.99 3.64 4.34
CA PRO A 10 10.03 2.90 3.65
C PRO A 10 10.88 2.05 4.59
N ALA A 11 11.22 2.53 5.79
CA ALA A 11 12.01 1.80 6.76
C ALA A 11 11.29 0.53 7.25
N ILE A 12 9.99 0.62 7.56
CA ILE A 12 9.17 -0.52 7.97
C ILE A 12 9.00 -1.49 6.81
N LEU A 13 8.72 -1.00 5.60
CA LEU A 13 8.60 -1.81 4.40
C LEU A 13 9.90 -2.56 4.09
N PHE A 14 11.04 -1.89 4.18
CA PHE A 14 12.35 -2.47 3.97
C PHE A 14 12.71 -3.52 5.02
N ALA A 15 12.40 -3.27 6.29
CA ALA A 15 12.58 -4.23 7.37
C ALA A 15 11.70 -5.48 7.17
N MET A 16 10.46 -5.32 6.71
CA MET A 16 9.56 -6.43 6.39
C MET A 16 10.06 -7.24 5.17
N ILE A 17 10.56 -6.59 4.13
CA ILE A 17 11.12 -7.24 2.95
C ILE A 17 12.38 -8.03 3.31
N ARG A 18 13.24 -7.48 4.14
CA ARG A 18 14.47 -8.17 4.59
C ARG A 18 14.18 -9.46 5.35
N LYS A 19 13.12 -9.47 6.15
CA LYS A 19 12.70 -10.67 6.91
C LYS A 19 11.93 -11.69 6.08
N THR A 20 11.25 -11.27 5.02
CA THR A 20 10.46 -12.14 4.15
C THR A 20 11.24 -12.70 2.96
N LYS A 21 12.50 -12.36 2.80
CA LYS A 21 13.36 -12.87 1.71
C LYS A 21 13.44 -14.40 1.63
N ILE A 22 13.17 -15.08 2.72
CA ILE A 22 13.20 -16.55 2.79
C ILE A 22 11.99 -17.19 2.10
N ASN A 23 10.88 -16.48 1.92
CA ASN A 23 9.65 -17.00 1.32
C ASN A 23 9.42 -16.56 -0.14
N ARG A 24 10.39 -15.92 -0.75
CA ARG A 24 10.24 -15.35 -2.10
C ARG A 24 10.27 -16.37 -3.24
N VAL A 25 10.72 -17.58 -2.97
CA VAL A 25 11.01 -18.59 -4.01
C VAL A 25 9.77 -19.35 -4.50
N ARG A 26 8.61 -19.16 -3.91
CA ARG A 26 7.47 -20.05 -4.16
C ARG A 26 6.21 -19.45 -4.77
N ARG A 27 6.27 -18.36 -5.50
CA ARG A 27 5.12 -17.96 -6.31
C ARG A 27 5.48 -17.45 -7.69
N SER A 28 5.69 -18.44 -8.41
CA SER A 28 5.67 -18.54 -9.85
C SER A 28 4.43 -17.96 -10.53
N GLY A 29 4.68 -17.17 -11.44
CA GLY A 29 4.39 -17.24 -12.85
C GLY A 29 2.95 -17.09 -13.35
N SER A 30 1.93 -17.55 -12.72
CA SER A 30 0.59 -17.54 -13.35
C SER A 30 -0.23 -16.28 -13.07
N SER A 31 0.14 -15.56 -12.03
CA SER A 31 -0.58 -14.34 -11.59
C SER A 31 0.05 -13.04 -12.11
N GLN A 32 1.26 -13.09 -12.62
CA GLN A 32 2.03 -11.90 -13.00
C GLN A 32 1.49 -11.26 -14.29
N SER A 33 1.15 -12.06 -15.27
CA SER A 33 0.57 -11.62 -16.54
C SER A 33 -0.81 -10.99 -16.35
N GLY A 34 -1.66 -11.58 -15.51
CA GLY A 34 -2.97 -11.05 -15.19
C GLY A 34 -2.90 -9.71 -14.45
N SER A 35 -1.97 -9.57 -13.53
CA SER A 35 -1.73 -8.34 -12.79
C SER A 35 -1.25 -7.20 -13.71
N LEU A 36 -0.37 -7.50 -14.67
CA LEU A 36 0.08 -6.53 -15.67
C LEU A 36 -1.04 -6.10 -16.59
N LEU A 37 -1.86 -7.03 -17.07
CA LEU A 37 -3.02 -6.71 -17.89
C LEU A 37 -4.02 -5.79 -17.17
N LEU A 38 -4.33 -6.11 -15.91
CA LEU A 38 -5.22 -5.28 -15.11
C LEU A 38 -4.65 -3.88 -14.85
N SER A 39 -3.35 -3.77 -14.62
CA SER A 39 -2.67 -2.48 -14.46
C SER A 39 -2.72 -1.65 -15.76
N LEU A 40 -2.53 -2.30 -16.91
CA LEU A 40 -2.65 -1.65 -18.21
C LEU A 40 -4.10 -1.20 -18.49
N MET A 41 -5.08 -2.01 -18.14
CA MET A 41 -6.48 -1.63 -18.22
C MET A 41 -6.82 -0.45 -17.32
N ALA A 42 -6.32 -0.45 -16.10
CA ALA A 42 -6.48 0.68 -15.17
C ALA A 42 -5.88 1.97 -15.72
N LEU A 43 -4.72 1.88 -16.36
CA LEU A 43 -4.07 3.02 -17.00
C LEU A 43 -4.89 3.53 -18.19
N ALA A 44 -5.39 2.63 -19.02
CA ALA A 44 -6.25 2.99 -20.17
C ALA A 44 -7.57 3.65 -19.71
N VAL A 45 -8.18 3.12 -18.65
CA VAL A 45 -9.41 3.68 -18.08
C VAL A 45 -9.15 5.07 -17.48
N SER A 46 -8.08 5.23 -16.68
CA SER A 46 -7.74 6.53 -16.11
C SER A 46 -7.43 7.57 -17.17
N ALA A 47 -6.70 7.20 -18.22
CA ALA A 47 -6.39 8.09 -19.34
C ALA A 47 -7.65 8.49 -20.11
N SER A 48 -8.57 7.55 -20.34
CA SER A 48 -9.83 7.83 -21.03
C SER A 48 -10.70 8.80 -20.22
N ILE A 49 -10.86 8.57 -18.93
CA ILE A 49 -11.65 9.46 -18.06
C ILE A 49 -11.01 10.85 -18.00
N THR A 50 -9.69 10.91 -17.90
CA THR A 50 -8.96 12.19 -17.89
C THR A 50 -9.16 12.95 -19.20
N TYR A 51 -9.13 12.28 -20.32
CA TYR A 51 -9.36 12.88 -21.62
C TYR A 51 -10.79 13.47 -21.74
N TYR A 52 -11.80 12.74 -21.26
CA TYR A 52 -13.18 13.24 -21.25
C TYR A 52 -13.40 14.39 -20.25
N SER A 53 -12.55 14.52 -19.23
CA SER A 53 -12.64 15.59 -18.23
C SER A 53 -11.85 16.84 -18.62
N ALA A 54 -11.30 16.92 -19.83
CA ALA A 54 -10.43 18.02 -20.27
C ALA A 54 -11.10 19.40 -20.23
N ASP A 55 -12.44 19.46 -20.33
CA ASP A 55 -13.22 20.71 -20.35
C ASP A 55 -13.61 21.25 -18.96
N SER A 56 -13.24 20.54 -17.88
CA SER A 56 -13.75 20.83 -16.53
C SER A 56 -12.89 21.78 -15.70
N GLY A 57 -11.84 22.38 -16.25
CA GLY A 57 -10.97 23.30 -15.51
C GLY A 57 -10.13 22.64 -14.39
N ILE A 58 -10.03 21.32 -14.41
CA ILE A 58 -9.30 20.50 -13.45
C ILE A 58 -7.86 20.30 -13.94
N ASP A 59 -6.91 20.18 -13.03
CA ASP A 59 -5.55 19.80 -13.40
C ASP A 59 -5.52 18.34 -13.88
N LEU A 60 -5.51 18.17 -15.19
CA LEU A 60 -5.60 16.87 -15.86
C LEU A 60 -4.47 15.90 -15.48
N VAL A 61 -3.28 16.43 -15.22
CA VAL A 61 -2.12 15.60 -14.88
C VAL A 61 -2.30 14.98 -13.49
N PHE A 62 -2.63 15.80 -12.51
CA PHE A 62 -2.90 15.32 -11.16
C PHE A 62 -4.13 14.42 -11.11
N PHE A 63 -5.15 14.75 -11.85
CA PHE A 63 -6.38 13.97 -11.92
C PHE A 63 -6.14 12.57 -12.52
N GLY A 64 -5.42 12.48 -13.62
CA GLY A 64 -5.11 11.21 -14.27
C GLY A 64 -4.23 10.32 -13.41
N VAL A 65 -3.20 10.89 -12.77
CA VAL A 65 -2.31 10.17 -11.86
C VAL A 65 -3.07 9.71 -10.61
N ALA A 66 -3.96 10.53 -10.07
CA ALA A 66 -4.79 10.18 -8.93
C ALA A 66 -5.71 9.00 -9.23
N LEU A 67 -6.42 9.04 -10.36
CA LEU A 67 -7.29 7.93 -10.79
C LEU A 67 -6.51 6.64 -10.99
N TYR A 68 -5.36 6.71 -11.64
CA TYR A 68 -4.50 5.55 -11.83
C TYR A 68 -4.00 4.99 -10.48
N ALA A 69 -3.61 5.84 -9.55
CA ALA A 69 -3.21 5.44 -8.21
C ALA A 69 -4.35 4.74 -7.46
N LEU A 70 -5.56 5.30 -7.50
CA LEU A 70 -6.73 4.69 -6.87
C LEU A 70 -7.03 3.30 -7.43
N LEU A 71 -7.08 3.18 -8.76
CA LEU A 71 -7.36 1.92 -9.43
C LEU A 71 -6.25 0.87 -9.16
N SER A 72 -4.99 1.27 -9.23
CA SER A 72 -3.87 0.37 -8.96
C SER A 72 -3.82 -0.10 -7.51
N GLY A 73 -4.14 0.78 -6.56
CA GLY A 73 -4.26 0.42 -5.15
C GLY A 73 -5.38 -0.59 -4.90
N LEU A 74 -6.56 -0.39 -5.51
CA LEU A 74 -7.67 -1.35 -5.45
C LEU A 74 -7.31 -2.70 -6.07
N ILE A 75 -6.68 -2.69 -7.22
CA ILE A 75 -6.21 -3.92 -7.88
C ILE A 75 -5.23 -4.67 -6.98
N LEU A 76 -4.32 -3.96 -6.34
CA LEU A 76 -3.35 -4.54 -5.42
C LEU A 76 -4.03 -5.23 -4.22
N ILE A 77 -5.07 -4.60 -3.66
CA ILE A 77 -5.84 -5.16 -2.55
C ILE A 77 -6.61 -6.42 -3.00
N VAL A 78 -7.26 -6.37 -4.15
CA VAL A 78 -8.11 -7.47 -4.64
C VAL A 78 -7.28 -8.67 -5.09
N LEU A 79 -6.18 -8.44 -5.81
CA LEU A 79 -5.38 -9.52 -6.38
C LEU A 79 -4.46 -10.21 -5.40
N ARG A 80 -4.09 -9.55 -4.32
CA ARG A 80 -3.10 -10.05 -3.38
C ARG A 80 -3.72 -10.39 -2.04
N SER A 81 -3.60 -11.63 -1.64
CA SER A 81 -4.08 -12.14 -0.34
C SER A 81 -3.13 -11.86 0.83
N ARG A 82 -1.98 -11.25 0.57
CA ARG A 82 -1.00 -10.95 1.62
C ARG A 82 -1.32 -9.64 2.32
N ILE A 83 -1.29 -9.64 3.65
CA ILE A 83 -1.50 -8.46 4.51
C ILE A 83 -0.62 -7.29 4.09
N PHE A 84 0.65 -7.56 3.76
CA PHE A 84 1.59 -6.57 3.26
C PHE A 84 1.09 -5.84 1.99
N SER A 85 0.55 -6.60 1.04
CA SER A 85 0.01 -6.03 -0.21
C SER A 85 -1.23 -5.18 0.03
N HIS A 86 -2.06 -5.55 1.00
CA HIS A 86 -3.19 -4.73 1.42
C HIS A 86 -2.75 -3.40 2.00
N MET A 87 -1.72 -3.40 2.84
CA MET A 87 -1.17 -2.17 3.41
C MET A 87 -0.59 -1.24 2.35
N VAL A 88 0.19 -1.78 1.41
CA VAL A 88 0.72 -1.00 0.29
C VAL A 88 -0.43 -0.48 -0.58
N GLY A 89 -1.44 -1.29 -0.85
CA GLY A 89 -2.64 -0.87 -1.58
C GLY A 89 -3.35 0.30 -0.90
N PHE A 90 -3.53 0.24 0.41
CA PHE A 90 -4.11 1.36 1.17
C PHE A 90 -3.27 2.63 1.09
N LEU A 91 -1.95 2.53 1.21
CA LEU A 91 -1.04 3.68 1.07
C LEU A 91 -1.14 4.30 -0.33
N VAL A 92 -1.25 3.48 -1.36
CA VAL A 92 -1.40 3.95 -2.74
C VAL A 92 -2.75 4.66 -2.93
N ILE A 93 -3.83 4.09 -2.39
CA ILE A 93 -5.16 4.71 -2.43
C ILE A 93 -5.16 6.06 -1.69
N GLU A 94 -4.57 6.11 -0.50
CA GLU A 94 -4.46 7.35 0.28
C GLU A 94 -3.73 8.46 -0.49
N ASN A 95 -2.59 8.13 -1.09
CA ASN A 95 -1.87 9.06 -1.94
C ASN A 95 -2.68 9.47 -3.18
N GLY A 96 -3.44 8.54 -3.76
CA GLY A 96 -4.35 8.80 -4.87
C GLY A 96 -5.46 9.78 -4.48
N VAL A 97 -6.08 9.60 -3.32
CA VAL A 97 -7.11 10.53 -2.80
C VAL A 97 -6.53 11.92 -2.56
N PHE A 98 -5.33 12.02 -2.04
CA PHE A 98 -4.65 13.29 -1.83
C PHE A 98 -4.38 14.02 -3.17
N LEU A 99 -3.85 13.31 -4.16
CA LEU A 99 -3.62 13.85 -5.50
C LEU A 99 -4.93 14.27 -6.18
N PHE A 100 -5.99 13.49 -5.96
CA PHE A 100 -7.31 13.81 -6.48
C PHE A 100 -7.86 15.11 -5.89
N SER A 101 -7.70 15.30 -4.59
CA SER A 101 -8.06 16.55 -3.91
C SER A 101 -7.31 17.75 -4.48
N MET A 102 -6.02 17.60 -4.75
CA MET A 102 -5.21 18.65 -5.38
C MET A 102 -5.68 18.94 -6.81
N ALA A 103 -6.04 17.94 -7.57
CA ALA A 103 -6.50 18.09 -8.96
C ALA A 103 -7.80 18.89 -9.06
N VAL A 104 -8.72 18.66 -8.14
CA VAL A 104 -10.04 19.34 -8.10
C VAL A 104 -9.94 20.76 -7.57
N GLY A 105 -8.80 21.13 -6.96
CA GLY A 105 -8.56 22.48 -6.45
C GLY A 105 -9.48 22.90 -5.29
N VAL A 106 -10.17 21.94 -4.70
CA VAL A 106 -11.01 22.19 -3.53
C VAL A 106 -10.13 22.08 -2.30
N GLU A 107 -9.80 23.20 -1.70
CA GLU A 107 -9.22 23.23 -0.37
C GLU A 107 -10.23 22.65 0.63
N MET A 108 -10.14 21.36 0.85
CA MET A 108 -10.91 20.68 1.90
C MET A 108 -10.00 20.42 3.10
N PRO A 109 -9.95 21.31 4.08
CA PRO A 109 -9.16 21.10 5.30
C PRO A 109 -9.55 19.80 6.02
N SER A 110 -10.83 19.43 5.97
CA SER A 110 -11.34 18.16 6.50
C SER A 110 -10.75 16.91 5.82
N MET A 111 -10.48 16.96 4.52
CA MET A 111 -9.84 15.83 3.82
C MET A 111 -8.39 15.65 4.25
N ILE A 112 -7.68 16.72 4.52
CA ILE A 112 -6.31 16.67 5.01
C ILE A 112 -6.27 16.05 6.41
N GLU A 113 -7.21 16.41 7.28
CA GLU A 113 -7.34 15.82 8.63
C GLU A 113 -7.64 14.32 8.55
N ILE A 114 -8.56 13.90 7.69
CA ILE A 114 -8.90 12.49 7.48
C ILE A 114 -7.69 11.73 6.93
N ALA A 115 -6.95 12.30 5.99
CA ALA A 115 -5.75 11.70 5.44
C ALA A 115 -4.67 11.50 6.51
N ILE A 116 -4.46 12.48 7.38
CA ILE A 116 -3.53 12.39 8.51
C ILE A 116 -3.98 11.31 9.51
N MET A 117 -5.26 11.25 9.84
CA MET A 117 -5.81 10.23 10.74
C MET A 117 -5.66 8.82 10.15
N LEU A 118 -5.94 8.64 8.86
CA LEU A 118 -5.73 7.37 8.17
C LEU A 118 -4.25 6.96 8.15
N ASP A 119 -3.36 7.90 7.92
CA ASP A 119 -1.91 7.65 7.92
C ASP A 119 -1.41 7.18 9.29
N ILE A 120 -1.87 7.83 10.35
CA ILE A 120 -1.57 7.42 11.73
C ILE A 120 -2.15 6.02 12.02
N LEU A 121 -3.39 5.77 11.63
CA LEU A 121 -4.04 4.47 11.82
C LEU A 121 -3.30 3.35 11.10
N ILE A 122 -2.93 3.55 9.83
CA ILE A 122 -2.17 2.59 9.04
C ILE A 122 -0.79 2.35 9.66
N SER A 123 -0.12 3.39 10.13
CA SER A 123 1.17 3.29 10.81
C SER A 123 1.09 2.47 12.10
N ILE A 124 0.05 2.68 12.90
CA ILE A 124 -0.20 1.91 14.13
C ILE A 124 -0.51 0.44 13.80
N LEU A 125 -1.34 0.19 12.80
CA LEU A 125 -1.65 -1.17 12.34
C LEU A 125 -0.41 -1.90 11.83
N MET A 126 0.42 -1.22 11.03
CA MET A 126 1.69 -1.76 10.55
C MET A 126 2.63 -2.12 11.70
N LEU A 127 2.78 -1.20 12.65
CA LEU A 127 3.63 -1.43 13.82
C LEU A 127 3.09 -2.59 14.67
N GLY A 128 1.78 -2.64 14.90
CA GLY A 128 1.13 -3.72 15.64
C GLY A 128 1.33 -5.09 14.99
N LEU A 129 1.15 -5.19 13.69
CA LEU A 129 1.38 -6.43 12.93
C LEU A 129 2.86 -6.84 12.91
N PHE A 130 3.76 -5.87 12.82
CA PHE A 130 5.20 -6.11 12.90
C PHE A 130 5.60 -6.69 14.26
N LEU A 131 5.12 -6.09 15.35
CA LEU A 131 5.37 -6.55 16.72
C LEU A 131 4.77 -7.94 16.96
N THR A 132 3.56 -8.20 16.46
CA THR A 132 2.91 -9.51 16.59
C THR A 132 3.70 -10.61 15.86
N LYS A 133 4.21 -10.32 14.68
CA LYS A 133 5.05 -11.28 13.93
C LYS A 133 6.40 -11.54 14.58
N ILE A 134 7.02 -10.53 15.18
CA ILE A 134 8.25 -10.69 15.94
C ILE A 134 7.99 -11.49 17.20
N GLY A 135 6.94 -11.17 17.97
CA GLY A 135 6.55 -11.89 19.17
C GLY A 135 6.26 -13.38 18.94
N ALA A 136 5.57 -13.70 17.84
CA ALA A 136 5.32 -15.09 17.47
C ALA A 136 6.59 -15.87 17.15
N ARG A 137 7.60 -15.24 16.53
CA ARG A 137 8.89 -15.89 16.25
C ARG A 137 9.74 -16.10 17.50
N PHE A 138 9.71 -15.18 18.44
CA PHE A 138 10.40 -15.37 19.73
C PHE A 138 9.81 -16.51 20.54
N ARG A 139 8.49 -16.70 20.52
CA ARG A 139 7.82 -17.82 21.19
C ARG A 139 8.18 -19.18 20.58
N ILE A 140 8.33 -19.27 19.26
CA ILE A 140 8.72 -20.52 18.60
C ILE A 140 10.18 -20.86 18.91
N GLY A 141 11.06 -19.87 18.95
CA GLY A 141 12.46 -20.09 19.30
C GLY A 141 12.65 -20.53 20.77
N ASP A 142 11.80 -20.05 21.66
CA ASP A 142 11.86 -20.40 23.09
C ASP A 142 11.33 -21.82 23.38
N THR A 143 10.32 -22.26 22.65
CA THR A 143 9.79 -23.63 22.74
C THR A 143 10.75 -24.68 22.15
N ASP A 144 11.47 -24.35 21.10
CA ASP A 144 12.47 -25.26 20.51
C ASP A 144 13.71 -25.41 21.42
N LEU A 145 14.07 -24.38 22.16
CA LEU A 145 15.14 -24.44 23.15
C LEU A 145 14.76 -25.29 24.39
N LEU A 146 13.49 -25.27 24.76
CA LEU A 146 12.99 -26.04 25.92
C LEU A 146 12.80 -27.53 25.60
N THR A 147 12.54 -27.90 24.35
CA THR A 147 12.43 -29.31 23.91
C THR A 147 13.80 -29.98 23.79
N ASN A 148 14.86 -29.22 23.50
CA ASN A 148 16.23 -29.76 23.40
C ASN A 148 16.95 -29.97 24.74
N VAL A 149 16.40 -29.51 25.86
CA VAL A 149 17.00 -29.67 27.20
C VAL A 149 16.51 -30.95 27.89
N LYS A 150 15.58 -31.69 27.30
CA LYS A 150 14.96 -32.86 27.95
C LYS A 150 15.56 -34.22 27.50
N ASP A 151 16.57 -34.18 26.67
CA ASP A 151 17.39 -35.34 26.31
C ASP A 151 18.82 -35.13 26.78
#